data_bb8b7b0814d18ebcf7045af9a06119c3
#
_entry.id   bb8b7b0814d18ebcf7045af9a06119c3
#
_cell.length_a   1.000
_cell.length_b   1.000
_cell.length_c   1.000
_cell.angle_alpha   90.00
_cell.angle_beta   90.00
_cell.angle_gamma   90.00
#
_symmetry.space_group_name_H-M   'P 1'
#
loop_
_entity.id
_entity.type
_entity.pdbx_description
1 polymer ?
#
loop_
_entity_poly.entity_id
_entity_poly.type
_entity_poly.pdbx_seq_one_letter_code
_entity_poly.pdbx_strand_id
1 'polypeptide(L)'
;GRAFGAGADLADDSGGSGIMAGAQTRDDLVHEFKPGVLAIAEAPKVWVAAINGPCAGISYSYAMACDLVVMADDAYLYQPFSAIGLIPDGGSTWLLQKLIGSRRAFELMVLGEKLGADKALEWGMANRVFDKAVFPEEAMAFAEDLAGRSPLALRYTKEALRFAATASLGDTIVKEADLQEFCISSEDCPNAVAAFFDKKPYAWKGR
;
A
#
# COMPACT_ATOMS: atom_id res chain seq x y z
N GLY A 1 -13.98 12.64 2.32
CA GLY A 1 -13.51 13.92 2.86
C GLY A 1 -12.56 14.60 1.89
N ARG A 2 -11.99 15.76 2.30
CA ARG A 2 -11.07 16.57 1.46
C ARG A 2 -9.64 16.02 1.38
N ALA A 3 -9.29 15.09 2.24
CA ALA A 3 -7.96 14.50 2.34
C ALA A 3 -8.06 12.98 2.47
N PHE A 4 -7.03 12.28 2.05
CA PHE A 4 -6.84 10.87 2.40
C PHE A 4 -6.51 10.75 3.89
N GLY A 5 -5.54 11.56 4.36
CA GLY A 5 -5.21 11.67 5.77
C GLY A 5 -4.13 12.71 6.02
N ALA A 6 -4.26 13.43 7.15
CA ALA A 6 -3.35 14.52 7.54
C ALA A 6 -2.20 14.08 8.46
N GLY A 7 -2.16 12.81 8.87
CA GLY A 7 -1.21 12.31 9.86
C GLY A 7 -1.81 12.22 11.26
N ALA A 8 -0.95 12.06 12.27
CA ALA A 8 -1.35 12.10 13.67
C ALA A 8 -1.80 13.52 14.06
N ASP A 9 -2.76 13.60 14.99
CA ASP A 9 -3.20 14.88 15.53
C ASP A 9 -2.13 15.44 16.48
N LEU A 10 -1.42 16.46 16.01
CA LEU A 10 -0.38 17.11 16.81
C LEU A 10 -0.95 18.06 17.90
N ALA A 11 -2.26 18.34 17.86
CA ALA A 11 -2.96 19.17 18.84
C ALA A 11 -3.68 18.35 19.91
N ASP A 12 -3.69 17.03 19.80
CA ASP A 12 -4.34 16.15 20.77
C ASP A 12 -3.53 16.10 22.07
N ASP A 13 -4.06 16.78 23.10
CA ASP A 13 -3.48 16.91 24.44
C ASP A 13 -4.02 15.82 25.41
N SER A 14 -4.61 14.75 24.89
CA SER A 14 -5.26 13.69 25.69
C SER A 14 -4.30 12.98 26.68
N GLY A 15 -3.00 13.17 26.52
CA GLY A 15 -1.95 12.68 27.42
C GLY A 15 -1.39 13.70 28.42
N GLY A 16 -1.84 14.96 28.43
CA GLY A 16 -1.53 15.96 29.47
C GLY A 16 -0.10 16.56 29.43
N SER A 17 0.65 16.42 28.35
CA SER A 17 2.01 16.95 28.23
C SER A 17 2.33 17.64 26.90
N GLY A 18 1.31 18.02 26.10
CA GLY A 18 1.57 18.56 24.76
C GLY A 18 2.41 17.59 23.92
N ILE A 19 2.64 17.91 22.68
CA ILE A 19 3.46 17.07 21.80
C ILE A 19 4.61 16.39 22.57
N MET A 20 4.35 15.12 23.01
CA MET A 20 5.37 14.09 23.12
C MET A 20 6.25 14.03 24.36
N ALA A 21 5.81 13.28 25.32
CA ALA A 21 6.78 12.47 26.05
C ALA A 21 7.37 11.46 25.04
N GLY A 22 8.66 11.50 24.73
CA GLY A 22 9.27 10.64 23.71
C GLY A 22 9.04 9.14 23.94
N ALA A 23 8.90 8.71 25.21
CA ALA A 23 8.53 7.33 25.56
C ALA A 23 7.11 6.99 25.12
N GLN A 24 6.13 7.89 25.32
CA GLN A 24 4.75 7.68 24.90
C GLN A 24 4.65 7.58 23.37
N THR A 25 5.27 8.51 22.65
CA THR A 25 5.32 8.47 21.17
C THR A 25 5.89 7.14 20.65
N ARG A 26 6.99 6.66 21.29
CA ARG A 26 7.56 5.37 20.92
C ARG A 26 6.57 4.23 21.14
N ASP A 27 5.86 4.23 22.23
CA ASP A 27 4.88 3.20 22.56
C ASP A 27 3.69 3.23 21.61
N ASP A 28 3.18 4.41 21.25
CA ASP A 28 2.11 4.59 20.27
C ASP A 28 2.55 4.09 18.88
N LEU A 29 3.75 4.41 18.44
CA LEU A 29 4.30 3.93 17.18
C LEU A 29 4.42 2.40 17.15
N VAL A 30 4.82 1.78 18.25
CA VAL A 30 5.02 0.32 18.34
C VAL A 30 3.71 -0.42 18.55
N HIS A 31 2.79 0.10 19.35
CA HIS A 31 1.61 -0.63 19.80
C HIS A 31 0.33 -0.23 19.10
N GLU A 32 0.25 0.96 18.50
CA GLU A 32 -0.93 1.44 17.78
C GLU A 32 -0.72 1.50 16.26
N PHE A 33 0.33 2.19 15.79
CA PHE A 33 0.53 2.38 14.35
C PHE A 33 1.15 1.16 13.64
N LYS A 34 2.18 0.55 14.23
CA LYS A 34 2.82 -0.63 13.63
C LYS A 34 1.84 -1.78 13.34
N PRO A 35 0.94 -2.20 14.26
CA PRO A 35 -0.02 -3.26 13.96
C PRO A 35 -0.91 -2.93 12.75
N GLY A 36 -1.34 -1.68 12.61
CA GLY A 36 -2.16 -1.24 11.48
C GLY A 36 -1.41 -1.33 10.14
N VAL A 37 -0.17 -0.85 10.09
CA VAL A 37 0.67 -0.94 8.87
C VAL A 37 0.93 -2.39 8.51
N LEU A 38 1.28 -3.24 9.48
CA LEU A 38 1.51 -4.66 9.23
C LEU A 38 0.23 -5.40 8.82
N ALA A 39 -0.93 -5.06 9.41
CA ALA A 39 -2.20 -5.65 9.03
C ALA A 39 -2.56 -5.41 7.56
N ILE A 40 -2.19 -4.26 6.99
CA ILE A 40 -2.34 -3.96 5.56
C ILE A 40 -1.32 -4.76 4.75
N ALA A 41 -0.04 -4.63 5.09
CA ALA A 41 1.05 -5.25 4.33
C ALA A 41 0.98 -6.78 4.33
N GLU A 42 0.49 -7.40 5.43
CA GLU A 42 0.45 -8.84 5.63
C GLU A 42 -0.91 -9.49 5.35
N ALA A 43 -1.93 -8.68 5.06
CA ALA A 43 -3.26 -9.19 4.76
C ALA A 43 -3.25 -10.21 3.62
N PRO A 44 -4.07 -11.27 3.70
CA PRO A 44 -4.24 -12.21 2.60
C PRO A 44 -5.06 -11.64 1.43
N LYS A 45 -5.55 -10.40 1.56
CA LYS A 45 -6.32 -9.67 0.56
C LYS A 45 -5.49 -8.53 -0.01
N VAL A 46 -5.81 -8.13 -1.22
CA VAL A 46 -5.24 -6.93 -1.84
C VAL A 46 -5.84 -5.68 -1.20
N TRP A 47 -4.98 -4.74 -0.86
CA TRP A 47 -5.34 -3.42 -0.38
C TRP A 47 -5.01 -2.37 -1.43
N VAL A 48 -5.96 -1.49 -1.70
CA VAL A 48 -5.80 -0.36 -2.62
C VAL A 48 -5.93 0.94 -1.83
N ALA A 49 -4.91 1.78 -1.87
CA ALA A 49 -5.00 3.15 -1.37
C ALA A 49 -5.60 4.04 -2.47
N ALA A 50 -6.79 4.58 -2.21
CA ALA A 50 -7.46 5.54 -3.09
C ALA A 50 -7.24 6.97 -2.55
N ILE A 51 -6.16 7.62 -2.99
CA ILE A 51 -5.69 8.90 -2.48
C ILE A 51 -6.42 10.04 -3.18
N ASN A 52 -7.49 10.52 -2.54
CA ASN A 52 -8.40 11.53 -3.08
C ASN A 52 -7.97 12.98 -2.83
N GLY A 53 -6.84 13.22 -2.19
CA GLY A 53 -6.33 14.54 -1.82
C GLY A 53 -5.06 14.43 -0.99
N PRO A 54 -4.76 15.39 -0.10
CA PRO A 54 -3.57 15.34 0.76
C PRO A 54 -3.40 14.02 1.50
N CYS A 55 -2.20 13.43 1.43
CA CYS A 55 -1.80 12.22 2.14
C CYS A 55 -0.48 12.50 2.86
N ALA A 56 -0.54 12.73 4.18
CA ALA A 56 0.58 13.25 4.95
C ALA A 56 0.89 12.43 6.21
N GLY A 57 2.13 12.51 6.69
CA GLY A 57 2.59 11.89 7.92
C GLY A 57 2.34 10.39 7.96
N ILE A 58 1.81 9.84 9.05
CA ILE A 58 1.53 8.39 9.18
C ILE A 58 0.52 7.88 8.14
N SER A 59 -0.40 8.71 7.65
CA SER A 59 -1.34 8.32 6.58
C SER A 59 -0.62 7.95 5.28
N TYR A 60 0.52 8.60 5.02
CA TYR A 60 1.40 8.23 3.92
C TYR A 60 1.97 6.80 4.09
N SER A 61 2.37 6.43 5.31
CA SER A 61 2.89 5.08 5.58
C SER A 61 1.81 4.01 5.36
N TYR A 62 0.58 4.28 5.79
CA TYR A 62 -0.56 3.39 5.50
C TYR A 62 -0.82 3.24 4.01
N ALA A 63 -0.78 4.36 3.25
CA ALA A 63 -0.97 4.31 1.80
C ALA A 63 0.12 3.50 1.09
N MET A 64 1.39 3.70 1.47
CA MET A 64 2.53 3.00 0.88
C MET A 64 2.65 1.53 1.34
N ALA A 65 1.96 1.14 2.41
CA ALA A 65 1.84 -0.26 2.83
C ALA A 65 0.77 -1.04 2.03
N CYS A 66 -0.10 -0.35 1.30
CA CYS A 66 -1.06 -0.98 0.40
C CYS A 66 -0.33 -1.60 -0.81
N ASP A 67 -0.97 -2.60 -1.42
CA ASP A 67 -0.41 -3.31 -2.57
C ASP A 67 -0.46 -2.46 -3.85
N LEU A 68 -1.49 -1.63 -3.97
CA LEU A 68 -1.73 -0.74 -5.10
C LEU A 68 -2.15 0.65 -4.61
N VAL A 69 -1.77 1.66 -5.37
CA VAL A 69 -2.08 3.06 -5.07
C VAL A 69 -2.68 3.72 -6.30
N VAL A 70 -3.84 4.33 -6.14
CA VAL A 70 -4.44 5.21 -7.15
C VAL A 70 -4.60 6.60 -6.56
N MET A 71 -4.38 7.64 -7.36
CA MET A 71 -4.40 9.03 -6.89
C MET A 71 -5.34 9.88 -7.75
N ALA A 72 -6.00 10.86 -7.12
CA ALA A 72 -6.58 11.98 -7.86
C ALA A 72 -5.44 12.88 -8.38
N ASP A 73 -5.63 13.53 -9.51
CA ASP A 73 -4.62 14.37 -10.16
C ASP A 73 -4.20 15.57 -9.33
N ASP A 74 -5.08 16.09 -8.46
CA ASP A 74 -4.80 17.17 -7.52
C ASP A 74 -4.26 16.67 -6.14
N ALA A 75 -4.16 15.36 -5.96
CA ALA A 75 -3.64 14.77 -4.72
C ALA A 75 -2.12 14.88 -4.63
N TYR A 76 -1.62 14.86 -3.41
CA TYR A 76 -0.17 14.86 -3.17
C TYR A 76 0.20 14.03 -1.95
N LEU A 77 1.43 13.53 -1.99
CA LEU A 77 2.10 12.83 -0.91
C LEU A 77 3.00 13.82 -0.16
N TYR A 78 3.06 13.74 1.19
CA TYR A 78 3.77 14.72 1.97
C TYR A 78 4.37 14.13 3.26
N GLN A 79 5.67 14.35 3.45
CA GLN A 79 6.44 13.88 4.62
C GLN A 79 7.01 15.08 5.40
N PRO A 80 6.20 15.80 6.21
CA PRO A 80 6.60 17.04 6.86
C PRO A 80 7.49 16.87 8.10
N PHE A 81 7.95 15.67 8.41
CA PHE A 81 8.61 15.34 9.68
C PHE A 81 9.83 16.21 9.98
N SER A 82 10.70 16.44 8.98
CA SER A 82 11.92 17.26 9.16
C SER A 82 11.60 18.70 9.56
N ALA A 83 10.46 19.25 9.10
CA ALA A 83 10.05 20.62 9.43
C ALA A 83 9.72 20.82 10.92
N ILE A 84 9.43 19.75 11.64
CA ILE A 84 9.11 19.74 13.07
C ILE A 84 10.15 18.95 13.89
N GLY A 85 11.33 18.67 13.32
CA GLY A 85 12.44 18.01 14.02
C GLY A 85 12.23 16.50 14.24
N LEU A 86 11.36 15.86 13.47
CA LEU A 86 11.10 14.42 13.56
C LEU A 86 11.65 13.67 12.34
N ILE A 87 11.75 12.34 12.47
CA ILE A 87 12.02 11.43 11.37
C ILE A 87 10.71 10.82 10.87
N PRO A 88 10.60 10.44 9.59
CA PRO A 88 9.47 9.66 9.08
C PRO A 88 9.32 8.34 9.84
N ASP A 89 8.08 7.95 10.12
CA ASP A 89 7.71 6.78 10.90
C ASP A 89 6.78 5.83 10.15
N GLY A 90 6.12 4.90 10.86
CA GLY A 90 5.20 3.93 10.28
C GLY A 90 5.80 3.05 9.19
N GLY A 91 7.13 2.91 9.15
CA GLY A 91 7.82 2.11 8.14
C GLY A 91 8.12 2.84 6.83
N SER A 92 7.84 4.17 6.71
CA SER A 92 8.11 4.95 5.49
C SER A 92 9.54 4.79 5.01
N THR A 93 10.52 4.80 5.93
CA THR A 93 11.95 4.68 5.59
C THR A 93 12.26 3.36 4.90
N TRP A 94 11.61 2.28 5.31
CA TRP A 94 11.75 0.97 4.69
C TRP A 94 11.00 0.87 3.36
N LEU A 95 9.76 1.38 3.32
CA LEU A 95 8.89 1.31 2.15
C LEU A 95 9.44 2.17 1.00
N LEU A 96 9.78 3.44 1.27
CA LEU A 96 10.17 4.36 0.21
C LEU A 96 11.49 3.96 -0.45
N GLN A 97 12.50 3.58 0.33
CA GLN A 97 13.76 3.17 -0.29
C GLN A 97 13.63 1.97 -1.22
N LYS A 98 12.65 1.08 -0.96
CA LYS A 98 12.36 -0.06 -1.84
C LYS A 98 11.58 0.36 -3.09
N LEU A 99 10.68 1.34 -2.97
CA LEU A 99 9.87 1.82 -4.07
C LEU A 99 10.66 2.71 -5.04
N ILE A 100 11.41 3.69 -4.52
CA ILE A 100 12.03 4.76 -5.32
C ILE A 100 13.55 4.86 -5.19
N GLY A 101 14.15 3.95 -4.44
CA GLY A 101 15.58 3.94 -4.15
C GLY A 101 15.98 4.93 -3.06
N SER A 102 17.14 4.69 -2.41
CA SER A 102 17.56 5.40 -1.21
C SER A 102 17.74 6.91 -1.41
N ARG A 103 18.22 7.36 -2.58
CA ARG A 103 18.49 8.79 -2.82
C ARG A 103 17.20 9.61 -2.91
N ARG A 104 16.23 9.19 -3.72
CA ARG A 104 14.92 9.87 -3.84
C ARG A 104 14.15 9.79 -2.52
N ALA A 105 14.21 8.64 -1.83
CA ALA A 105 13.57 8.48 -0.54
C ALA A 105 14.14 9.45 0.50
N PHE A 106 15.47 9.57 0.60
CA PHE A 106 16.14 10.49 1.51
C PHE A 106 15.79 11.95 1.19
N GLU A 107 15.92 12.35 -0.08
CA GLU A 107 15.58 13.70 -0.53
C GLU A 107 14.14 14.08 -0.16
N LEU A 108 13.15 13.23 -0.50
CA LEU A 108 11.75 13.47 -0.19
C LEU A 108 11.48 13.62 1.32
N MET A 109 12.14 12.80 2.13
CA MET A 109 11.99 12.81 3.58
C MET A 109 12.61 14.03 4.25
N VAL A 110 13.81 14.47 3.79
CA VAL A 110 14.53 15.55 4.47
C VAL A 110 14.14 16.94 3.98
N LEU A 111 13.76 17.08 2.70
CA LEU A 111 13.28 18.34 2.17
C LEU A 111 11.82 18.60 2.54
N GLY A 112 11.03 17.54 2.79
CA GLY A 112 9.62 17.68 3.14
C GLY A 112 8.81 18.41 2.06
N GLU A 113 9.07 18.09 0.81
CA GLU A 113 8.34 18.66 -0.32
C GLU A 113 7.08 17.83 -0.64
N LYS A 114 6.08 18.51 -1.22
CA LYS A 114 4.88 17.84 -1.71
C LYS A 114 5.19 17.14 -3.02
N LEU A 115 4.94 15.84 -3.09
CA LEU A 115 5.03 15.04 -4.30
C LEU A 115 3.65 14.91 -4.93
N GLY A 116 3.41 15.60 -6.05
CA GLY A 116 2.14 15.51 -6.79
C GLY A 116 1.91 14.17 -7.46
N ALA A 117 0.68 13.92 -7.88
CA ALA A 117 0.22 12.64 -8.42
C ALA A 117 1.00 12.18 -9.67
N ASP A 118 1.26 13.09 -10.62
CA ASP A 118 2.01 12.76 -11.83
C ASP A 118 3.43 12.29 -11.50
N LYS A 119 4.09 12.96 -10.55
CA LYS A 119 5.43 12.60 -10.13
C LYS A 119 5.45 11.29 -9.34
N ALA A 120 4.42 11.04 -8.54
CA ALA A 120 4.24 9.77 -7.84
C ALA A 120 4.05 8.61 -8.84
N LEU A 121 3.31 8.82 -9.93
CA LEU A 121 3.16 7.86 -11.03
C LEU A 121 4.50 7.63 -11.75
N GLU A 122 5.21 8.71 -12.12
CA GLU A 122 6.53 8.63 -12.77
C GLU A 122 7.54 7.81 -11.93
N TRP A 123 7.48 7.95 -10.60
CA TRP A 123 8.40 7.26 -9.70
C TRP A 123 7.94 5.86 -9.28
N GLY A 124 6.79 5.40 -9.77
CA GLY A 124 6.24 4.08 -9.45
C GLY A 124 5.63 3.97 -8.05
N MET A 125 5.31 5.11 -7.42
CA MET A 125 4.63 5.16 -6.11
C MET A 125 3.11 5.11 -6.26
N ALA A 126 2.58 5.46 -7.43
CA ALA A 126 1.19 5.30 -7.80
C ALA A 126 1.07 4.40 -9.04
N ASN A 127 0.01 3.60 -9.10
CA ASN A 127 -0.29 2.73 -10.24
C ASN A 127 -1.18 3.43 -11.29
N ARG A 128 -2.02 4.36 -10.86
CA ARG A 128 -2.93 5.13 -11.73
C ARG A 128 -3.13 6.52 -11.15
N VAL A 129 -3.39 7.47 -12.04
CA VAL A 129 -3.87 8.81 -11.70
C VAL A 129 -5.16 9.03 -12.48
N PHE A 130 -6.17 9.54 -11.80
CA PHE A 130 -7.48 9.84 -12.36
C PHE A 130 -7.85 11.30 -12.13
N ASP A 131 -8.62 11.88 -13.05
CA ASP A 131 -9.20 13.23 -12.88
C ASP A 131 -10.00 13.29 -11.57
N LYS A 132 -9.80 14.36 -10.81
CA LYS A 132 -10.46 14.60 -9.53
C LYS A 132 -11.98 14.50 -9.60
N ALA A 133 -12.56 14.97 -10.70
CA ALA A 133 -14.01 15.04 -10.86
C ALA A 133 -14.67 13.66 -10.92
N VAL A 134 -13.93 12.65 -11.41
CA VAL A 134 -14.41 11.26 -11.56
C VAL A 134 -13.65 10.26 -10.69
N PHE A 135 -12.76 10.74 -9.83
CA PHE A 135 -11.87 9.90 -9.04
C PHE A 135 -12.60 8.84 -8.20
N PRO A 136 -13.71 9.14 -7.49
CA PRO A 136 -14.38 8.12 -6.68
C PRO A 136 -14.89 6.94 -7.51
N GLU A 137 -15.45 7.23 -8.68
CA GLU A 137 -15.99 6.25 -9.61
C GLU A 137 -14.88 5.40 -10.23
N GLU A 138 -13.80 6.03 -10.69
CA GLU A 138 -12.67 5.35 -11.33
C GLU A 138 -11.88 4.51 -10.32
N ALA A 139 -11.68 5.00 -9.12
CA ALA A 139 -11.02 4.25 -8.04
C ALA A 139 -11.86 3.01 -7.62
N MET A 140 -13.19 3.16 -7.59
CA MET A 140 -14.09 2.04 -7.30
C MET A 140 -14.09 1.02 -8.43
N ALA A 141 -14.19 1.45 -9.69
CA ALA A 141 -14.12 0.58 -10.85
C ALA A 141 -12.80 -0.21 -10.91
N PHE A 142 -11.68 0.44 -10.56
CA PHE A 142 -10.39 -0.23 -10.44
C PHE A 142 -10.39 -1.32 -9.36
N ALA A 143 -10.99 -1.03 -8.19
CA ALA A 143 -11.09 -2.01 -7.10
C ALA A 143 -12.03 -3.17 -7.45
N GLU A 144 -13.14 -2.91 -8.16
CA GLU A 144 -14.08 -3.93 -8.64
C GLU A 144 -13.45 -4.84 -9.69
N ASP A 145 -12.64 -4.31 -10.62
CA ASP A 145 -11.87 -5.14 -11.56
C ASP A 145 -10.93 -6.10 -10.83
N LEU A 146 -10.26 -5.63 -9.78
CA LEU A 146 -9.40 -6.48 -8.94
C LEU A 146 -10.24 -7.54 -8.18
N ALA A 147 -11.37 -7.15 -7.64
CA ALA A 147 -12.28 -8.06 -6.93
C ALA A 147 -12.85 -9.15 -7.85
N GLY A 148 -12.93 -8.87 -9.15
CA GLY A 148 -13.32 -9.83 -10.19
C GLY A 148 -12.24 -10.85 -10.56
N ARG A 149 -11.03 -10.76 -9.99
CA ARG A 149 -9.89 -11.65 -10.26
C ARG A 149 -9.87 -12.85 -9.31
N SER A 150 -9.06 -13.88 -9.63
CA SER A 150 -8.87 -15.04 -8.75
C SER A 150 -8.38 -14.64 -7.35
N PRO A 151 -9.15 -14.87 -6.28
CA PRO A 151 -8.73 -14.51 -4.92
C PRO A 151 -7.47 -15.25 -4.48
N LEU A 152 -7.32 -16.52 -4.86
CA LEU A 152 -6.14 -17.32 -4.54
C LEU A 152 -4.90 -16.82 -5.28
N ALA A 153 -5.02 -16.51 -6.57
CA ALA A 153 -3.91 -15.96 -7.35
C ALA A 153 -3.45 -14.60 -6.79
N LEU A 154 -4.37 -13.71 -6.45
CA LEU A 154 -4.03 -12.42 -5.83
C LEU A 154 -3.33 -12.61 -4.49
N ARG A 155 -3.87 -13.44 -3.61
CA ARG A 155 -3.30 -13.74 -2.30
C ARG A 155 -1.89 -14.28 -2.42
N TYR A 156 -1.70 -15.31 -3.22
CA TYR A 156 -0.42 -15.99 -3.31
C TYR A 156 0.62 -15.22 -4.10
N THR A 157 0.22 -14.38 -5.07
CA THR A 157 1.13 -13.42 -5.71
C THR A 157 1.66 -12.40 -4.69
N LYS A 158 0.80 -11.86 -3.83
CA LYS A 158 1.22 -10.95 -2.74
C LYS A 158 2.18 -11.65 -1.78
N GLU A 159 1.90 -12.89 -1.39
CA GLU A 159 2.75 -13.70 -0.51
C GLU A 159 4.12 -13.97 -1.15
N ALA A 160 4.16 -14.35 -2.43
CA ALA A 160 5.39 -14.60 -3.17
C ALA A 160 6.25 -13.34 -3.29
N LEU A 161 5.67 -12.20 -3.63
CA LEU A 161 6.38 -10.91 -3.71
C LEU A 161 6.99 -10.49 -2.36
N ARG A 162 6.27 -10.70 -1.27
CA ARG A 162 6.79 -10.43 0.08
C ARG A 162 7.97 -11.33 0.43
N PHE A 163 7.88 -12.61 0.13
CA PHE A 163 8.96 -13.57 0.32
C PHE A 163 10.19 -13.19 -0.51
N ALA A 164 9.99 -12.90 -1.80
CA ALA A 164 11.04 -12.52 -2.74
C ALA A 164 11.82 -11.27 -2.32
N ALA A 165 11.20 -10.37 -1.52
CA ALA A 165 11.83 -9.12 -1.07
C ALA A 165 13.12 -9.34 -0.25
N THR A 166 13.32 -10.53 0.32
CA THR A 166 14.48 -10.87 1.16
C THR A 166 15.11 -12.22 0.84
N ALA A 167 14.49 -13.02 -0.03
CA ALA A 167 14.96 -14.35 -0.41
C ALA A 167 15.90 -14.33 -1.63
N SER A 168 16.59 -15.42 -1.90
CA SER A 168 17.31 -15.63 -3.15
C SER A 168 16.34 -15.95 -4.30
N LEU A 169 16.79 -15.77 -5.55
CA LEU A 169 16.01 -16.18 -6.73
C LEU A 169 15.65 -17.68 -6.67
N GLY A 170 16.60 -18.54 -6.27
CA GLY A 170 16.37 -19.97 -6.17
C GLY A 170 15.29 -20.33 -5.15
N ASP A 171 15.35 -19.74 -3.95
CA ASP A 171 14.35 -19.96 -2.89
C ASP A 171 12.99 -19.40 -3.31
N THR A 172 12.98 -18.26 -4.03
CA THR A 172 11.74 -17.66 -4.55
C THR A 172 11.05 -18.60 -5.53
N ILE A 173 11.79 -19.22 -6.47
CA ILE A 173 11.21 -20.19 -7.42
C ILE A 173 10.60 -21.40 -6.69
N VAL A 174 11.25 -21.89 -5.63
CA VAL A 174 10.70 -22.99 -4.82
C VAL A 174 9.40 -22.53 -4.13
N LYS A 175 9.40 -21.33 -3.52
CA LYS A 175 8.19 -20.78 -2.90
C LYS A 175 7.06 -20.57 -3.91
N GLU A 176 7.35 -20.11 -5.12
CA GLU A 176 6.38 -19.97 -6.20
C GLU A 176 5.78 -21.33 -6.60
N ALA A 177 6.61 -22.39 -6.68
CA ALA A 177 6.15 -23.73 -6.99
C ALA A 177 5.18 -24.27 -5.92
N ASP A 178 5.50 -24.08 -4.63
CA ASP A 178 4.63 -24.45 -3.53
C ASP A 178 3.28 -23.73 -3.59
N LEU A 179 3.30 -22.41 -3.83
CA LEU A 179 2.08 -21.61 -3.93
C LEU A 179 1.26 -21.94 -5.18
N GLN A 180 1.93 -22.29 -6.27
CA GLN A 180 1.29 -22.71 -7.53
C GLN A 180 0.59 -24.06 -7.37
N GLU A 181 1.15 -24.99 -6.57
CA GLU A 181 0.49 -26.24 -6.24
C GLU A 181 -0.86 -26.01 -5.58
N PHE A 182 -0.94 -25.09 -4.61
CA PHE A 182 -2.23 -24.71 -3.99
C PHE A 182 -3.22 -24.14 -5.01
N CYS A 183 -2.76 -23.27 -5.92
CA CYS A 183 -3.63 -22.72 -6.96
C CYS A 183 -4.17 -23.80 -7.89
N ILE A 184 -3.31 -24.70 -8.38
CA ILE A 184 -3.69 -25.78 -9.31
C ILE A 184 -4.63 -26.79 -8.65
N SER A 185 -4.42 -27.08 -7.36
CA SER A 185 -5.24 -28.04 -6.58
C SER A 185 -6.58 -27.45 -6.13
N SER A 186 -6.86 -26.17 -6.40
CA SER A 186 -8.11 -25.52 -6.03
C SER A 186 -9.27 -25.97 -6.91
N GLU A 187 -10.50 -25.77 -6.42
CA GLU A 187 -11.72 -25.95 -7.24
C GLU A 187 -11.77 -24.97 -8.41
N ASP A 188 -11.24 -23.76 -8.20
CA ASP A 188 -11.31 -22.68 -9.17
C ASP A 188 -10.44 -22.95 -10.42
N CYS A 189 -9.24 -23.49 -10.26
CA CYS A 189 -8.27 -23.58 -11.36
C CYS A 189 -8.78 -24.39 -12.55
N PRO A 190 -9.20 -25.68 -12.42
CA PRO A 190 -9.65 -26.47 -13.56
C PRO A 190 -10.91 -25.89 -14.21
N ASN A 191 -11.81 -25.31 -13.42
CA ASN A 191 -13.04 -24.69 -13.93
C ASN A 191 -12.76 -23.38 -14.68
N ALA A 192 -11.83 -22.57 -14.17
CA ALA A 192 -11.39 -21.35 -14.85
C ALA A 192 -10.64 -21.64 -16.14
N VAL A 193 -9.82 -22.69 -16.18
CA VAL A 193 -9.14 -23.16 -17.40
C VAL A 193 -10.15 -23.59 -18.45
N ALA A 194 -11.19 -24.35 -18.07
CA ALA A 194 -12.26 -24.73 -19.00
C ALA A 194 -13.02 -23.50 -19.54
N ALA A 195 -13.38 -22.57 -18.64
CA ALA A 195 -14.05 -21.33 -19.03
C ALA A 195 -13.19 -20.46 -19.96
N PHE A 196 -11.86 -20.41 -19.72
CA PHE A 196 -10.91 -19.69 -20.57
C PHE A 196 -10.90 -20.24 -22.01
N PHE A 197 -10.84 -21.56 -22.19
CA PHE A 197 -10.90 -22.17 -23.52
C PHE A 197 -12.27 -21.98 -24.20
N ASP A 198 -13.34 -21.99 -23.42
CA ASP A 198 -14.69 -21.70 -23.89
C ASP A 198 -14.93 -20.21 -24.17
N LYS A 199 -13.99 -19.31 -23.84
CA LYS A 199 -14.12 -17.84 -23.89
C LYS A 199 -15.32 -17.31 -23.10
N LYS A 200 -15.58 -17.92 -21.94
CA LYS A 200 -16.65 -17.52 -21.02
C LYS A 200 -16.08 -16.87 -19.76
N PRO A 201 -16.81 -15.94 -19.13
CA PRO A 201 -16.42 -15.45 -17.81
C PRO A 201 -16.50 -16.58 -16.78
N TYR A 202 -15.64 -16.52 -15.77
CA TYR A 202 -15.65 -17.44 -14.62
C TYR A 202 -15.91 -16.67 -13.32
N ALA A 203 -16.82 -17.19 -12.51
CA ALA A 203 -17.11 -16.63 -11.19
C ALA A 203 -16.25 -17.36 -10.13
N TRP A 204 -15.27 -16.65 -9.60
CA TRP A 204 -14.31 -17.18 -8.63
C TRP A 204 -14.96 -17.51 -7.29
N LYS A 205 -14.59 -18.65 -6.68
CA LYS A 205 -15.07 -19.12 -5.38
C LYS A 205 -14.01 -18.95 -4.27
N GLY A 206 -12.75 -18.83 -4.63
CA GLY A 206 -11.64 -18.67 -3.69
C GLY A 206 -11.26 -19.97 -2.95
N ARG A 207 -11.52 -21.11 -3.52
CA ARG A 207 -11.27 -22.41 -2.90
C ARG A 207 -10.91 -23.50 -3.92
#